data_b2338b1df2b7445d4854802799655d22
#
_entry.id   b2338b1df2b7445d4854802799655d22
#
_cell.length_a   1.000
_cell.length_b   1.000
_cell.length_c   1.000
_cell.angle_alpha   90.00
_cell.angle_beta   90.00
_cell.angle_gamma   90.00
#
_symmetry.space_group_name_H-M   'P 1'
#
loop_
_entity.id
_entity.type
_entity.pdbx_description
1 polymer ?
#
loop_
_entity_poly.entity_id
_entity_poly.type
_entity_poly.pdbx_seq_one_letter_code
_entity_poly.pdbx_strand_id
1 'polypeptide(L)'
;MFDGTDECKSAVRYASRRAKLNNASLLIVATVDTAEFSYWLSVNNTMIDNVEKESKDMLNDLSRVIQSYSDVQFDYIIEHGSKLDVVKRLIENDKSISLMILASNIKDKNPGILVETISGAGYAIPVVVLPGNLNDDSIDKLAGYVS
;
A
#
# COMPACT_ATOMS: atom_id res chain seq x y z
N MET A 1 1.34 -1.28 -0.17
CA MET A 1 0.76 -1.20 1.18
C MET A 1 -0.05 0.07 1.29
N PHE A 2 -1.29 -0.03 1.75
CA PHE A 2 -2.23 1.09 1.81
C PHE A 2 -2.77 1.27 3.23
N ASP A 3 -2.72 2.48 3.75
CA ASP A 3 -3.16 2.84 5.10
C ASP A 3 -4.15 4.01 5.14
N GLY A 4 -4.64 4.45 3.99
CA GLY A 4 -5.61 5.54 3.88
C GLY A 4 -5.01 6.94 3.87
N THR A 5 -3.71 7.09 4.02
CA THR A 5 -3.06 8.40 3.95
C THR A 5 -3.00 8.95 2.53
N ASP A 6 -2.83 10.27 2.40
CA ASP A 6 -2.71 10.91 1.09
C ASP A 6 -1.45 10.47 0.34
N GLU A 7 -0.36 10.21 1.06
CA GLU A 7 0.87 9.67 0.49
C GLU A 7 0.62 8.32 -0.18
N CYS A 8 -0.14 7.45 0.49
CA CYS A 8 -0.47 6.14 -0.05
C CYS A 8 -1.35 6.23 -1.29
N LYS A 9 -2.25 7.20 -1.37
CA LYS A 9 -3.06 7.45 -2.58
C LYS A 9 -2.18 7.83 -3.77
N SER A 10 -1.15 8.62 -3.54
CA SER A 10 -0.15 8.97 -4.57
C SER A 10 0.60 7.74 -5.06
N ALA A 11 1.03 6.87 -4.15
CA ALA A 11 1.67 5.60 -4.50
C ALA A 11 0.75 4.69 -5.31
N VAL A 12 -0.52 4.61 -4.95
CA VAL A 12 -1.53 3.81 -5.68
C VAL A 12 -1.72 4.36 -7.10
N ARG A 13 -1.80 5.66 -7.27
CA ARG A 13 -1.91 6.28 -8.61
C ARG A 13 -0.71 5.94 -9.48
N TYR A 14 0.49 6.13 -8.96
CA TYR A 14 1.71 5.74 -9.66
C TYR A 14 1.72 4.25 -10.02
N ALA A 15 1.42 3.40 -9.06
CA ALA A 15 1.40 1.94 -9.25
C ALA A 15 0.38 1.52 -10.31
N SER A 16 -0.82 2.11 -10.28
CA SER A 16 -1.88 1.82 -11.25
C SER A 16 -1.46 2.19 -12.67
N ARG A 17 -0.85 3.36 -12.84
CA ARG A 17 -0.34 3.83 -14.13
C ARG A 17 0.78 2.94 -14.65
N ARG A 18 1.75 2.60 -13.79
CA ARG A 18 2.88 1.73 -14.17
C ARG A 18 2.43 0.32 -14.51
N ALA A 19 1.54 -0.25 -13.70
CA ALA A 19 1.00 -1.60 -13.96
C ALA A 19 0.29 -1.65 -15.32
N LYS A 20 -0.53 -0.67 -15.62
CA LYS A 20 -1.23 -0.58 -16.91
C LYS A 20 -0.27 -0.53 -18.09
N LEU A 21 0.77 0.31 -18.02
CA LEU A 21 1.78 0.44 -19.07
C LEU A 21 2.58 -0.84 -19.30
N ASN A 22 2.77 -1.63 -18.26
CA ASN A 22 3.57 -2.85 -18.32
C ASN A 22 2.70 -4.13 -18.46
N ASN A 23 1.41 -4.00 -18.67
CA ASN A 23 0.46 -5.12 -18.72
C ASN A 23 0.54 -6.00 -17.45
N ALA A 24 0.79 -5.37 -16.31
CA ALA A 24 0.83 -6.02 -15.00
C ALA A 24 -0.47 -5.76 -14.24
N SER A 25 -0.70 -6.57 -13.22
CA SER A 25 -1.78 -6.33 -12.25
C SER A 25 -1.24 -5.68 -10.98
N LEU A 26 -2.14 -5.06 -10.23
CA LEU A 26 -1.82 -4.36 -9.00
C LEU A 26 -2.40 -5.12 -7.81
N LEU A 27 -1.60 -5.35 -6.78
CA LEU A 27 -2.06 -5.86 -5.49
C LEU A 27 -1.99 -4.75 -4.44
N ILE A 28 -3.12 -4.43 -3.85
CA ILE A 28 -3.23 -3.44 -2.77
C ILE A 28 -3.38 -4.19 -1.47
N VAL A 29 -2.54 -3.88 -0.50
CA VAL A 29 -2.50 -4.57 0.78
C VAL A 29 -2.76 -3.59 1.91
N ALA A 30 -3.75 -3.88 2.73
CA ALA A 30 -3.97 -3.24 4.02
C ALA A 30 -3.67 -4.22 5.14
N THR A 31 -3.19 -3.72 6.26
CA THR A 31 -2.86 -4.57 7.42
C THR A 31 -3.67 -4.17 8.63
N VAL A 32 -4.02 -5.18 9.42
CA VAL A 32 -4.57 -5.02 10.76
C VAL A 32 -3.57 -5.61 11.74
N ASP A 33 -2.90 -4.75 12.49
CA ASP A 33 -1.92 -5.18 13.49
C ASP A 33 -2.63 -5.46 14.81
N THR A 34 -2.91 -6.74 15.04
CA THR A 34 -3.59 -7.18 16.27
C THR A 34 -2.72 -7.06 17.51
N ALA A 35 -1.40 -6.95 17.38
CA ALA A 35 -0.51 -6.73 18.52
C ALA A 35 -0.73 -5.36 19.18
N GLU A 36 -1.07 -4.35 18.39
CA GLU A 36 -1.44 -3.03 18.92
C GLU A 36 -2.73 -3.07 19.75
N PHE A 37 -3.58 -4.05 19.49
CA PHE A 37 -4.87 -4.22 20.14
C PHE A 37 -4.90 -5.38 21.13
N SER A 38 -3.78 -6.07 21.36
CA SER A 38 -3.75 -7.29 22.20
C SER A 38 -4.25 -7.07 23.62
N TYR A 39 -4.01 -5.89 24.19
CA TYR A 39 -4.54 -5.50 25.49
C TYR A 39 -6.07 -5.36 25.48
N TRP A 40 -6.63 -4.88 24.39
CA TRP A 40 -8.06 -4.65 24.21
C TRP A 40 -8.80 -5.90 23.73
N LEU A 41 -8.09 -6.85 23.09
CA LEU A 41 -8.63 -8.11 22.59
C LEU A 41 -9.16 -9.03 23.68
N SER A 42 -8.57 -8.99 24.87
CA SER A 42 -9.08 -9.70 26.04
C SER A 42 -10.41 -9.13 26.55
N VAL A 43 -10.78 -7.94 26.09
CA VAL A 43 -11.95 -7.20 26.57
C VAL A 43 -13.05 -7.09 25.51
N ASN A 44 -12.73 -7.10 24.20
CA ASN A 44 -13.76 -6.83 23.18
C ASN A 44 -13.38 -7.27 21.75
N ASN A 45 -13.89 -8.41 21.29
CA ASN A 45 -13.76 -8.88 19.89
C ASN A 45 -14.43 -7.94 18.89
N THR A 46 -15.32 -7.05 19.30
CA THR A 46 -16.00 -6.09 18.44
C THR A 46 -15.05 -5.05 17.82
N MET A 47 -13.92 -4.77 18.47
CA MET A 47 -12.96 -3.79 17.94
C MET A 47 -12.22 -4.30 16.70
N ILE A 48 -11.91 -5.60 16.64
CA ILE A 48 -11.26 -6.19 15.44
C ILE A 48 -12.22 -6.16 14.26
N ASP A 49 -13.47 -6.55 14.45
CA ASP A 49 -14.49 -6.55 13.42
C ASP A 49 -14.71 -5.13 12.86
N ASN A 50 -14.68 -4.10 13.71
CA ASN A 50 -14.80 -2.71 13.31
C ASN A 50 -13.60 -2.24 12.49
N VAL A 51 -12.38 -2.59 12.87
CA VAL A 51 -11.16 -2.23 12.15
C VAL A 51 -11.12 -2.92 10.78
N GLU A 52 -11.50 -4.19 10.69
CA GLU A 52 -11.62 -4.89 9.41
C GLU A 52 -12.65 -4.27 8.51
N LYS A 53 -13.82 -3.88 9.06
CA LYS A 53 -14.87 -3.21 8.30
C LYS A 53 -14.40 -1.87 7.77
N GLU A 54 -13.75 -1.05 8.60
CA GLU A 54 -13.17 0.22 8.18
C GLU A 54 -12.14 0.04 7.07
N SER A 55 -11.30 -0.98 7.16
CA SER A 55 -10.31 -1.31 6.12
C SER A 55 -10.98 -1.71 4.81
N LYS A 56 -12.05 -2.50 4.86
CA LYS A 56 -12.82 -2.89 3.67
C LYS A 56 -13.48 -1.67 3.01
N ASP A 57 -14.10 -0.80 3.80
CA ASP A 57 -14.74 0.41 3.30
C ASP A 57 -13.72 1.34 2.65
N MET A 58 -12.57 1.51 3.26
CA MET A 58 -11.46 2.29 2.72
C MET A 58 -10.95 1.72 1.39
N LEU A 59 -10.79 0.41 1.29
CA LEU A 59 -10.35 -0.27 0.06
C LEU A 59 -11.42 -0.19 -1.04
N ASN A 60 -12.70 -0.28 -0.70
CA ASN A 60 -13.79 -0.11 -1.64
C ASN A 60 -13.83 1.32 -2.21
N ASP A 61 -13.64 2.32 -1.38
CA ASP A 61 -13.56 3.72 -1.81
C ASP A 61 -12.34 3.94 -2.73
N LEU A 62 -11.21 3.37 -2.36
CA LEU A 62 -10.00 3.41 -3.18
C LEU A 62 -10.22 2.75 -4.55
N SER A 63 -10.92 1.64 -4.60
CA SER A 63 -11.26 0.95 -5.85
C SER A 63 -12.04 1.85 -6.80
N ARG A 64 -13.01 2.60 -6.28
CA ARG A 64 -13.76 3.57 -7.10
C ARG A 64 -12.87 4.70 -7.62
N VAL A 65 -11.95 5.18 -6.79
CA VAL A 65 -11.00 6.22 -7.19
C VAL A 65 -10.07 5.70 -8.30
N ILE A 66 -9.53 4.50 -8.17
CA ILE A 66 -8.70 3.88 -9.21
C ILE A 66 -9.47 3.76 -10.53
N GLN A 67 -10.69 3.25 -10.48
CA GLN A 67 -11.53 3.07 -11.67
C GLN A 67 -11.84 4.38 -12.37
N SER A 68 -11.79 5.51 -11.68
CA SER A 68 -12.03 6.82 -12.27
C SER A 68 -10.90 7.31 -13.19
N TYR A 69 -9.68 6.80 -13.03
CA TYR A 69 -8.52 7.24 -13.83
C TYR A 69 -7.73 6.09 -14.48
N SER A 70 -8.04 4.86 -14.18
CA SER A 70 -7.32 3.70 -14.73
C SER A 70 -8.25 2.48 -14.86
N ASP A 71 -8.03 1.71 -15.91
CA ASP A 71 -8.66 0.41 -16.13
C ASP A 71 -7.73 -0.76 -15.77
N VAL A 72 -6.72 -0.51 -14.94
CA VAL A 72 -5.81 -1.54 -14.48
C VAL A 72 -6.55 -2.63 -13.71
N GLN A 73 -6.15 -3.88 -13.94
CA GLN A 73 -6.63 -4.97 -13.09
C GLN A 73 -5.94 -4.91 -11.73
N PHE A 74 -6.73 -4.93 -10.68
CA PHE A 74 -6.21 -4.92 -9.32
C PHE A 74 -7.04 -5.80 -8.39
N ASP A 75 -6.34 -6.35 -7.40
CA ASP A 75 -6.93 -7.01 -6.25
C ASP A 75 -6.55 -6.25 -4.99
N TYR A 76 -7.32 -6.44 -3.93
CA TYR A 76 -6.95 -5.94 -2.62
C TYR A 76 -7.15 -7.02 -1.58
N ILE A 77 -6.27 -7.04 -0.59
CA ILE A 77 -6.32 -7.97 0.53
C ILE A 77 -6.14 -7.24 1.85
N ILE A 78 -6.72 -7.80 2.89
CA ILE A 78 -6.51 -7.35 4.27
C ILE A 78 -5.81 -8.50 4.99
N GLU A 79 -4.63 -8.22 5.52
CA GLU A 79 -3.81 -9.21 6.22
C GLU A 79 -3.62 -8.82 7.69
N HIS A 80 -3.54 -9.81 8.55
CA HIS A 80 -3.30 -9.63 9.97
C HIS A 80 -1.80 -9.71 10.27
N GLY A 81 -1.31 -8.78 11.07
CA GLY A 81 0.07 -8.71 11.49
C GLY A 81 0.69 -7.33 11.28
N SER A 82 1.95 -7.17 11.66
CA SER A 82 2.69 -5.94 11.41
C SER A 82 2.91 -5.74 9.91
N LYS A 83 3.02 -4.49 9.48
CA LYS A 83 3.27 -4.16 8.07
C LYS A 83 4.50 -4.89 7.52
N LEU A 84 5.58 -4.91 8.28
CA LEU A 84 6.83 -5.53 7.86
C LEU A 84 6.71 -7.05 7.71
N ASP A 85 6.08 -7.73 8.68
CA ASP A 85 5.91 -9.17 8.64
C ASP A 85 4.99 -9.59 7.49
N VAL A 86 3.91 -8.85 7.26
CA VAL A 86 2.98 -9.10 6.15
C VAL A 86 3.68 -8.95 4.81
N VAL A 87 4.44 -7.87 4.61
CA VAL A 87 5.16 -7.65 3.35
C VAL A 87 6.19 -8.74 3.09
N LYS A 88 6.98 -9.11 4.09
CA LYS A 88 7.97 -10.19 3.95
C LYS A 88 7.31 -11.52 3.59
N ARG A 89 6.22 -11.86 4.29
CA ARG A 89 5.48 -13.10 4.03
C ARG A 89 4.89 -13.13 2.62
N LEU A 90 4.31 -12.03 2.16
CA LEU A 90 3.75 -11.94 0.81
C LEU A 90 4.82 -12.11 -0.27
N ILE A 91 5.97 -11.45 -0.12
CA ILE A 91 7.08 -11.54 -1.07
C ILE A 91 7.65 -12.97 -1.11
N GLU A 92 7.74 -13.64 0.03
CA GLU A 92 8.22 -15.01 0.11
C GLU A 92 7.24 -16.01 -0.53
N ASN A 93 5.94 -15.83 -0.32
CA ASN A 93 4.93 -16.80 -0.71
C ASN A 93 4.39 -16.58 -2.14
N ASP A 94 4.47 -15.38 -2.67
CA ASP A 94 3.98 -15.06 -4.01
C ASP A 94 5.13 -14.51 -4.88
N LYS A 95 5.71 -15.37 -5.69
CA LYS A 95 6.83 -15.02 -6.58
C LYS A 95 6.40 -14.20 -7.79
N SER A 96 5.12 -14.01 -8.02
CA SER A 96 4.62 -13.10 -9.06
C SER A 96 4.74 -11.62 -8.66
N ILE A 97 4.90 -11.34 -7.36
CA ILE A 97 5.17 -9.99 -6.88
C ILE A 97 6.61 -9.61 -7.24
N SER A 98 6.77 -8.68 -8.17
CA SER A 98 8.07 -8.32 -8.74
C SER A 98 8.54 -6.91 -8.40
N LEU A 99 7.65 -6.08 -7.86
CA LEU A 99 7.94 -4.68 -7.54
C LEU A 99 7.06 -4.23 -6.38
N MET A 100 7.66 -3.55 -5.40
CA MET A 100 6.94 -2.90 -4.33
C MET A 100 6.97 -1.39 -4.50
N ILE A 101 5.85 -0.73 -4.29
CA ILE A 101 5.73 0.72 -4.39
C ILE A 101 5.25 1.27 -3.06
N LEU A 102 6.01 2.21 -2.52
CA LEU A 102 5.76 2.85 -1.24
C LEU A 102 5.68 4.36 -1.43
N ALA A 103 5.01 5.02 -0.50
CA ALA A 103 5.06 6.48 -0.36
C ALA A 103 5.81 6.86 0.91
N SER A 104 6.59 7.92 0.82
CA SER A 104 7.31 8.48 1.96
C SER A 104 6.51 9.62 2.57
N ASN A 105 6.34 9.58 3.88
CA ASN A 105 5.76 10.70 4.62
C ASN A 105 6.83 11.79 4.80
N ILE A 106 6.55 12.96 4.24
CA ILE A 106 7.48 14.10 4.29
C ILE A 106 7.22 15.01 5.49
N LYS A 107 5.97 15.03 5.98
CA LYS A 107 5.54 15.98 7.00
C LYS A 107 6.15 15.74 8.38
N ASP A 108 6.35 14.48 8.77
CA ASP A 108 6.72 14.10 10.13
C ASP A 108 8.18 13.67 10.28
N LYS A 109 8.99 13.82 9.26
CA LYS A 109 10.39 13.33 9.21
C LYS A 109 10.51 11.83 9.55
N ASN A 110 9.40 11.10 9.48
CA ASN A 110 9.34 9.65 9.70
C ASN A 110 8.81 8.99 8.43
N PRO A 111 9.69 8.37 7.63
CA PRO A 111 9.29 7.80 6.34
C PRO A 111 8.43 6.55 6.48
N GLY A 112 8.27 6.03 7.69
CA GLY A 112 7.55 4.79 7.98
C GLY A 112 8.44 3.56 7.97
N ILE A 113 8.00 2.51 8.68
CA ILE A 113 8.81 1.29 8.90
C ILE A 113 9.21 0.59 7.62
N LEU A 114 8.35 0.57 6.62
CA LEU A 114 8.64 -0.11 5.35
C LEU A 114 9.75 0.61 4.57
N VAL A 115 9.76 1.93 4.60
CA VAL A 115 10.80 2.73 3.94
C VAL A 115 12.12 2.65 4.73
N GLU A 116 12.06 2.72 6.04
CA GLU A 116 13.26 2.60 6.90
C GLU A 116 13.97 1.26 6.72
N THR A 117 13.23 0.18 6.49
CA THR A 117 13.79 -1.17 6.30
C THR A 117 14.68 -1.26 5.06
N ILE A 118 14.49 -0.41 4.06
CA ILE A 118 15.31 -0.40 2.83
C ILE A 118 16.79 -0.13 3.15
N SER A 119 17.06 0.78 4.07
CA SER A 119 18.44 1.13 4.45
C SER A 119 19.15 0.06 5.29
N GLY A 120 18.41 -0.88 5.85
CA GLY A 120 18.93 -2.01 6.62
C GLY A 120 19.01 -3.28 5.80
N ALA A 121 18.12 -4.24 6.10
CA ALA A 121 18.09 -5.54 5.44
C ALA A 121 17.57 -5.50 3.99
N GLY A 122 16.76 -4.47 3.66
CA GLY A 122 16.11 -4.39 2.35
C GLY A 122 15.03 -5.45 2.13
N TYR A 123 14.63 -5.58 0.89
CA TYR A 123 13.63 -6.56 0.45
C TYR A 123 14.19 -7.40 -0.71
N ALA A 124 13.62 -8.59 -0.92
CA ALA A 124 14.03 -9.49 -1.99
C ALA A 124 13.61 -9.04 -3.40
N ILE A 125 12.87 -7.94 -3.52
CA ILE A 125 12.40 -7.36 -4.78
C ILE A 125 12.73 -5.86 -4.84
N PRO A 126 12.79 -5.27 -6.04
CA PRO A 126 12.95 -3.82 -6.19
C PRO A 126 11.84 -3.03 -5.52
N VAL A 127 12.19 -1.87 -5.00
CA VAL A 127 11.26 -0.96 -4.31
C VAL A 127 11.35 0.43 -4.94
N VAL A 128 10.21 1.00 -5.25
CA VAL A 128 10.08 2.40 -5.64
C VAL A 128 9.47 3.17 -4.47
N VAL A 129 10.10 4.25 -4.07
CA VAL A 129 9.60 5.14 -3.02
C VAL A 129 9.26 6.48 -3.64
N LEU A 130 7.98 6.86 -3.53
CA LEU A 130 7.50 8.15 -4.02
C LEU A 130 7.49 9.19 -2.91
N PRO A 131 7.94 10.42 -3.18
CA PRO A 131 7.67 11.53 -2.27
C PRO A 131 6.16 11.74 -2.10
N GLY A 132 5.72 11.89 -0.87
CA GLY A 132 4.29 12.00 -0.54
C GLY A 132 3.62 13.33 -0.90
N ASN A 133 4.38 14.30 -1.44
CA ASN A 133 3.90 15.65 -1.76
C ASN A 133 3.75 15.92 -3.27
N LEU A 134 3.84 14.88 -4.10
CA LEU A 134 3.69 15.03 -5.55
C LEU A 134 2.22 15.26 -5.92
N ASN A 135 1.98 16.15 -6.89
CA ASN A 135 0.66 16.32 -7.50
C ASN A 135 0.40 15.23 -8.57
N ASP A 136 -0.85 15.09 -8.96
CA ASP A 136 -1.28 14.05 -9.90
C ASP A 136 -0.55 14.11 -11.25
N ASP A 137 -0.34 15.32 -11.80
CA ASP A 137 0.35 15.50 -13.07
C ASP A 137 1.80 15.03 -13.00
N SER A 138 2.49 15.35 -11.91
CA SER A 138 3.86 14.88 -11.67
C SER A 138 3.94 13.38 -11.53
N ILE A 139 2.98 12.79 -10.81
CA ILE A 139 2.89 11.34 -10.63
C ILE A 139 2.69 10.65 -11.98
N ASP A 140 1.77 11.14 -12.79
CA ASP A 140 1.48 10.56 -14.11
C ASP A 140 2.70 10.63 -15.03
N LYS A 141 3.42 11.75 -15.04
CA LYS A 141 4.66 11.89 -15.81
C LYS A 141 5.74 10.92 -15.37
N LEU A 142 5.95 10.79 -14.04
CA LEU A 142 6.94 9.86 -13.51
C LEU A 142 6.56 8.41 -13.79
N ALA A 143 5.28 8.10 -13.85
CA ALA A 143 4.79 6.77 -14.22
C ALA A 143 4.93 6.47 -15.73
N GLY A 144 5.26 7.46 -16.55
CA GLY A 144 5.43 7.30 -17.99
C GLY A 144 4.21 7.69 -18.83
N TYR A 145 3.19 8.28 -18.21
CA TYR A 145 2.06 8.87 -18.94
C TYR A 145 2.45 10.26 -19.43
N VAL A 146 2.64 10.38 -20.72
CA VAL A 146 2.91 11.66 -21.37
C VAL A 146 1.59 12.16 -21.94
N SER A 147 1.17 13.32 -21.48
CA SER A 147 0.00 14.01 -22.05
C SER A 147 0.35 14.65 -23.38
#